data_d4c890938d42cc2ad7ab3017888c594d
#
_entry.id   d4c890938d42cc2ad7ab3017888c594d
#
_cell.length_a   1.000
_cell.length_b   1.000
_cell.length_c   1.000
_cell.angle_alpha   90.00
_cell.angle_beta   90.00
_cell.angle_gamma   90.00
#
_symmetry.space_group_name_H-M   'P 1'
#
loop_
_entity.id
_entity.type
_entity.pdbx_description
1 polymer ?
#
loop_
_entity_poly.entity_id
_entity_poly.type
_entity_poly.pdbx_seq_one_letter_code
_entity_poly.pdbx_strand_id
1 'polypeptide(L)'
;MPRKRTVPRDDVLQRATGLFWRRGYEATSVQDLVDATGANRAGLYGDFTDKRGLFLSALDRYADSFVGWAFGRVEAEGATVDAIRDYFETLIDLNVRRGLPSEGCLMANSMTEVAPRDEEVRARVRAHVDRQRRGFRQALVNSRAAGRLAPYVDVDAAAHLLAVATQGFAAYSRICTDATELRGFVDSLLAPLSAPPRREETR
;
A
#
# COMPACT_ATOMS: atom_id res chain seq x y z
N MET A 1 -43.65 6.00 -12.16
CA MET A 1 -42.68 6.00 -11.04
C MET A 1 -41.32 6.35 -11.59
N PRO A 2 -40.59 7.33 -11.06
CA PRO A 2 -39.23 7.63 -11.54
C PRO A 2 -38.34 6.44 -11.27
N ARG A 3 -37.66 5.93 -12.31
CA ARG A 3 -36.68 4.84 -12.24
C ARG A 3 -35.54 5.30 -11.36
N LYS A 4 -35.32 4.64 -10.20
CA LYS A 4 -34.26 4.95 -9.26
C LYS A 4 -32.94 4.89 -10.01
N ARG A 5 -32.21 5.99 -10.08
CA ARG A 5 -30.95 6.13 -10.81
C ARG A 5 -29.97 5.06 -10.29
N THR A 6 -29.61 4.10 -11.13
CA THR A 6 -28.64 3.06 -10.76
C THR A 6 -27.26 3.74 -10.70
N VAL A 7 -26.59 3.67 -9.55
CA VAL A 7 -25.23 4.19 -9.40
C VAL A 7 -24.30 3.28 -10.22
N PRO A 8 -23.39 3.81 -11.03
CA PRO A 8 -22.45 2.99 -11.79
C PRO A 8 -21.62 2.07 -10.89
N ARG A 9 -21.40 0.84 -11.33
CA ARG A 9 -20.67 -0.19 -10.57
C ARG A 9 -19.29 0.29 -10.10
N ASP A 10 -18.58 1.05 -10.94
CA ASP A 10 -17.26 1.59 -10.61
C ASP A 10 -17.31 2.64 -9.51
N ASP A 11 -18.32 3.52 -9.51
CA ASP A 11 -18.54 4.51 -8.45
C ASP A 11 -18.88 3.83 -7.12
N VAL A 12 -19.72 2.77 -7.16
CA VAL A 12 -20.03 1.95 -5.98
C VAL A 12 -18.73 1.35 -5.41
N LEU A 13 -17.94 0.72 -6.27
CA LEU A 13 -16.68 0.09 -5.86
C LEU A 13 -15.69 1.11 -5.31
N GLN A 14 -15.55 2.27 -5.92
CA GLN A 14 -14.68 3.35 -5.44
C GLN A 14 -15.06 3.83 -4.04
N ARG A 15 -16.37 4.10 -3.82
CA ARG A 15 -16.87 4.57 -2.53
C ARG A 15 -16.76 3.50 -1.45
N ALA A 16 -17.07 2.24 -1.79
CA ALA A 16 -16.92 1.11 -0.89
C ALA A 16 -15.45 0.88 -0.49
N THR A 17 -14.51 0.98 -1.45
CA THR A 17 -13.07 0.90 -1.18
C THR A 17 -12.64 1.94 -0.16
N GLY A 18 -13.05 3.20 -0.34
CA GLY A 18 -12.77 4.28 0.62
C GLY A 18 -13.39 4.04 2.00
N LEU A 19 -14.59 3.45 2.07
CA LEU A 19 -15.22 3.13 3.34
C LEU A 19 -14.50 2.00 4.08
N PHE A 20 -14.19 0.90 3.40
CA PHE A 20 -13.42 -0.20 3.96
C PHE A 20 -12.02 0.24 4.41
N TRP A 21 -11.38 1.14 3.68
CA TRP A 21 -10.07 1.67 4.05
C TRP A 21 -10.11 2.41 5.39
N ARG A 22 -11.12 3.26 5.57
CA ARG A 22 -11.27 4.06 6.82
C ARG A 22 -11.74 3.24 8.02
N ARG A 23 -12.71 2.34 7.82
CA ARG A 23 -13.39 1.64 8.92
C ARG A 23 -12.93 0.20 9.13
N GLY A 24 -12.33 -0.43 8.12
CA GLY A 24 -12.10 -1.88 8.11
C GLY A 24 -13.31 -2.65 7.59
N TYR A 25 -13.15 -3.95 7.45
CA TYR A 25 -14.17 -4.86 6.96
C TYR A 25 -15.25 -5.15 8.01
N GLU A 26 -14.83 -5.56 9.22
CA GLU A 26 -15.78 -6.01 10.25
C GLU A 26 -16.69 -4.88 10.73
N ALA A 27 -16.12 -3.68 10.96
CA ALA A 27 -16.85 -2.51 11.41
C ALA A 27 -17.71 -1.83 10.33
N THR A 28 -17.68 -2.32 9.09
CA THR A 28 -18.52 -1.80 7.99
C THR A 28 -19.75 -2.68 7.81
N SER A 29 -20.93 -2.16 8.12
CA SER A 29 -22.20 -2.85 7.88
C SER A 29 -22.67 -2.72 6.43
N VAL A 30 -23.61 -3.58 6.02
CA VAL A 30 -24.26 -3.44 4.70
C VAL A 30 -25.02 -2.12 4.57
N GLN A 31 -25.58 -1.62 5.68
CA GLN A 31 -26.26 -0.33 5.69
C GLN A 31 -25.27 0.82 5.46
N ASP A 32 -24.09 0.79 6.09
CA ASP A 32 -23.02 1.77 5.82
C ASP A 32 -22.62 1.78 4.35
N LEU A 33 -22.55 0.61 3.71
CA LEU A 33 -22.24 0.49 2.27
C LEU A 33 -23.35 1.11 1.41
N VAL A 34 -24.62 0.84 1.74
CA VAL A 34 -25.79 1.47 1.04
C VAL A 34 -25.70 2.99 1.16
N ASP A 35 -25.49 3.49 2.36
CA ASP A 35 -25.47 4.93 2.64
C ASP A 35 -24.26 5.62 1.94
N ALA A 36 -23.09 5.01 2.02
CA ALA A 36 -21.88 5.56 1.42
C ALA A 36 -21.88 5.50 -0.11
N THR A 37 -22.40 4.42 -0.69
CA THR A 37 -22.38 4.22 -2.14
C THR A 37 -23.56 4.87 -2.86
N GLY A 38 -24.68 5.05 -2.18
CA GLY A 38 -25.95 5.47 -2.76
C GLY A 38 -26.65 4.37 -3.58
N ALA A 39 -26.09 3.17 -3.64
CA ALA A 39 -26.71 2.00 -4.24
C ALA A 39 -27.68 1.36 -3.24
N ASN A 40 -28.77 0.77 -3.73
CA ASN A 40 -29.61 -0.04 -2.86
C ASN A 40 -29.00 -1.45 -2.65
N ARG A 41 -29.47 -2.16 -1.62
CA ARG A 41 -28.99 -3.50 -1.27
C ARG A 41 -29.03 -4.48 -2.44
N ALA A 42 -30.11 -4.45 -3.24
CA ALA A 42 -30.26 -5.33 -4.40
C ALA A 42 -29.22 -5.02 -5.50
N GLY A 43 -28.91 -3.74 -5.72
CA GLY A 43 -27.85 -3.33 -6.65
C GLY A 43 -26.47 -3.75 -6.18
N LEU A 44 -26.15 -3.58 -4.88
CA LEU A 44 -24.88 -4.06 -4.31
C LEU A 44 -24.71 -5.57 -4.50
N TYR A 45 -25.73 -6.35 -4.23
CA TYR A 45 -25.64 -7.81 -4.34
C TYR A 45 -25.74 -8.33 -5.78
N GLY A 46 -26.40 -7.59 -6.67
CA GLY A 46 -26.39 -7.88 -8.10
C GLY A 46 -25.01 -7.77 -8.74
N ASP A 47 -24.24 -6.77 -8.30
CA ASP A 47 -22.91 -6.50 -8.85
C ASP A 47 -21.77 -7.26 -8.14
N PHE A 48 -21.93 -7.57 -6.83
CA PHE A 48 -20.81 -8.05 -5.99
C PHE A 48 -21.15 -9.29 -5.15
N THR A 49 -22.31 -9.92 -5.36
CA THR A 49 -22.80 -11.11 -4.65
C THR A 49 -23.15 -10.80 -3.19
N ASP A 50 -22.20 -10.32 -2.38
CA ASP A 50 -22.35 -10.00 -0.96
C ASP A 50 -21.30 -8.96 -0.49
N LYS A 51 -21.30 -8.65 0.82
CA LYS A 51 -20.31 -7.74 1.43
C LYS A 51 -18.89 -8.23 1.21
N ARG A 52 -18.66 -9.54 1.29
CA ARG A 52 -17.34 -10.15 1.10
C ARG A 52 -16.87 -9.99 -0.35
N GLY A 53 -17.70 -10.30 -1.33
CA GLY A 53 -17.39 -10.13 -2.76
C GLY A 53 -17.08 -8.67 -3.11
N LEU A 54 -17.82 -7.71 -2.53
CA LEU A 54 -17.53 -6.28 -2.67
C LEU A 54 -16.18 -5.93 -2.03
N PHE A 55 -15.86 -6.50 -0.86
CA PHE A 55 -14.57 -6.27 -0.20
C PHE A 55 -13.39 -6.83 -0.98
N LEU A 56 -13.50 -8.05 -1.52
CA LEU A 56 -12.46 -8.63 -2.40
C LEU A 56 -12.22 -7.75 -3.63
N SER A 57 -13.30 -7.28 -4.26
CA SER A 57 -13.21 -6.34 -5.40
C SER A 57 -12.57 -5.00 -4.98
N ALA A 58 -12.82 -4.54 -3.76
CA ALA A 58 -12.21 -3.33 -3.22
C ALA A 58 -10.69 -3.48 -2.99
N LEU A 59 -10.23 -4.67 -2.54
CA LEU A 59 -8.81 -4.99 -2.41
C LEU A 59 -8.13 -5.01 -3.79
N ASP A 60 -8.75 -5.64 -4.79
CA ASP A 60 -8.23 -5.70 -6.15
C ASP A 60 -8.12 -4.28 -6.74
N ARG A 61 -9.18 -3.46 -6.64
CA ARG A 61 -9.16 -2.06 -7.06
C ARG A 61 -8.07 -1.24 -6.37
N TYR A 62 -7.90 -1.41 -5.06
CA TYR A 62 -6.88 -0.70 -4.29
C TYR A 62 -5.46 -1.06 -4.76
N ALA A 63 -5.21 -2.35 -5.03
CA ALA A 63 -3.94 -2.84 -5.55
C ALA A 63 -3.62 -2.26 -6.93
N ASP A 64 -4.61 -2.22 -7.83
CA ASP A 64 -4.42 -1.75 -9.21
C ASP A 64 -4.29 -0.23 -9.29
N SER A 65 -5.13 0.52 -8.55
CA SER A 65 -5.16 1.97 -8.63
C SER A 65 -4.13 2.64 -7.71
N PHE A 66 -4.35 2.57 -6.39
CA PHE A 66 -3.52 3.30 -5.43
C PHE A 66 -2.10 2.74 -5.32
N VAL A 67 -1.98 1.41 -5.17
CA VAL A 67 -0.65 0.79 -5.08
C VAL A 67 0.07 0.90 -6.42
N GLY A 68 -0.61 0.67 -7.54
CA GLY A 68 -0.05 0.84 -8.87
C GLY A 68 0.51 2.24 -9.09
N TRP A 69 -0.22 3.27 -8.66
CA TRP A 69 0.25 4.66 -8.72
C TRP A 69 1.42 4.95 -7.77
N ALA A 70 1.32 4.57 -6.49
CA ALA A 70 2.33 4.90 -5.49
C ALA A 70 3.63 4.11 -5.70
N PHE A 71 3.54 2.82 -6.05
CA PHE A 71 4.68 1.91 -6.17
C PHE A 71 5.26 1.83 -7.58
N GLY A 72 4.58 2.35 -8.58
CA GLY A 72 4.99 2.24 -9.99
C GLY A 72 6.38 2.78 -10.30
N ARG A 73 6.86 3.80 -9.56
CA ARG A 73 8.23 4.30 -9.71
C ARG A 73 9.29 3.30 -9.26
N VAL A 74 9.01 2.48 -8.26
CA VAL A 74 9.91 1.41 -7.80
C VAL A 74 9.95 0.27 -8.82
N GLU A 75 8.85 0.04 -9.53
CA GLU A 75 8.74 -0.99 -10.58
C GLU A 75 9.25 -0.51 -11.95
N ALA A 76 9.58 0.78 -12.10
CA ALA A 76 10.08 1.33 -13.35
C ALA A 76 11.44 0.74 -13.74
N GLU A 77 11.68 0.62 -15.03
CA GLU A 77 12.98 0.19 -15.56
C GLU A 77 14.09 1.12 -15.05
N GLY A 78 15.20 0.53 -14.58
CA GLY A 78 16.33 1.28 -14.03
C GLY A 78 16.11 1.90 -12.65
N ALA A 79 14.95 1.69 -12.01
CA ALA A 79 14.70 2.17 -10.65
C ALA A 79 15.81 1.73 -9.67
N THR A 80 16.20 2.62 -8.76
CA THR A 80 17.25 2.39 -7.76
C THR A 80 16.73 2.64 -6.34
N VAL A 81 17.60 2.60 -5.35
CA VAL A 81 17.28 2.92 -3.95
C VAL A 81 16.64 4.31 -3.78
N ASP A 82 16.91 5.25 -4.69
CA ASP A 82 16.25 6.56 -4.67
C ASP A 82 14.74 6.43 -4.94
N ALA A 83 14.35 5.57 -5.88
CA ALA A 83 12.93 5.32 -6.13
C ALA A 83 12.23 4.67 -4.91
N ILE A 84 12.97 3.90 -4.10
CA ILE A 84 12.46 3.36 -2.84
C ILE A 84 12.23 4.51 -1.84
N ARG A 85 13.19 5.44 -1.73
CA ARG A 85 13.04 6.64 -0.88
C ARG A 85 11.85 7.48 -1.34
N ASP A 86 11.75 7.79 -2.63
CA ASP A 86 10.66 8.56 -3.22
C ASP A 86 9.28 7.93 -2.96
N TYR A 87 9.22 6.60 -2.96
CA TYR A 87 7.99 5.87 -2.61
C TYR A 87 7.54 6.18 -1.17
N PHE A 88 8.44 6.07 -0.20
CA PHE A 88 8.10 6.37 1.20
C PHE A 88 7.76 7.85 1.39
N GLU A 89 8.54 8.78 0.79
CA GLU A 89 8.22 10.21 0.87
C GLU A 89 6.86 10.52 0.25
N THR A 90 6.50 9.86 -0.88
CA THR A 90 5.16 10.00 -1.47
C THR A 90 4.06 9.57 -0.50
N LEU A 91 4.26 8.47 0.25
CA LEU A 91 3.31 8.02 1.27
C LEU A 91 3.23 9.00 2.45
N ILE A 92 4.36 9.53 2.92
CA ILE A 92 4.41 10.52 4.00
C ILE A 92 3.67 11.79 3.59
N ASP A 93 3.99 12.34 2.41
CA ASP A 93 3.36 13.55 1.90
C ASP A 93 1.85 13.39 1.71
N LEU A 94 1.42 12.21 1.26
CA LEU A 94 0.00 11.89 1.13
C LEU A 94 -0.70 11.85 2.50
N ASN A 95 -0.07 11.23 3.50
CA ASN A 95 -0.56 11.16 4.86
C ASN A 95 -0.68 12.57 5.47
N VAL A 96 0.34 13.42 5.30
CA VAL A 96 0.31 14.82 5.77
C VAL A 96 -0.83 15.61 5.11
N ARG A 97 -1.01 15.48 3.78
CA ARG A 97 -2.09 16.18 3.06
C ARG A 97 -3.49 15.75 3.48
N ARG A 98 -3.66 14.48 3.84
CA ARG A 98 -4.95 13.93 4.31
C ARG A 98 -5.21 14.14 5.78
N GLY A 99 -4.19 14.51 6.53
CA GLY A 99 -4.17 14.63 7.99
C GLY A 99 -3.59 13.40 8.67
N LEU A 100 -2.77 13.64 9.69
CA LEU A 100 -2.25 12.61 10.59
C LEU A 100 -3.10 12.56 11.87
N PRO A 101 -3.33 11.38 12.44
CA PRO A 101 -2.95 10.06 11.94
C PRO A 101 -3.74 9.66 10.71
N SER A 102 -3.13 8.82 9.84
CA SER A 102 -3.71 8.42 8.55
C SER A 102 -4.57 7.14 8.65
N GLU A 103 -5.27 6.78 7.56
CA GLU A 103 -5.95 5.50 7.45
C GLU A 103 -5.00 4.30 7.23
N GLY A 104 -3.70 4.54 7.08
CA GLY A 104 -2.72 3.52 6.76
C GLY A 104 -2.84 2.96 5.35
N CYS A 105 -2.67 1.65 5.20
CA CYS A 105 -2.82 0.93 3.93
C CYS A 105 -3.93 -0.11 4.03
N LEU A 106 -4.87 -0.14 3.08
CA LEU A 106 -5.98 -1.12 3.10
C LEU A 106 -5.45 -2.56 3.12
N MET A 107 -4.38 -2.89 2.38
CA MET A 107 -3.77 -4.22 2.41
C MET A 107 -3.16 -4.57 3.77
N ALA A 108 -2.41 -3.64 4.38
CA ALA A 108 -1.81 -3.83 5.69
C ALA A 108 -2.89 -3.95 6.79
N ASN A 109 -3.95 -3.15 6.71
CA ASN A 109 -5.10 -3.25 7.62
C ASN A 109 -5.77 -4.62 7.48
N SER A 110 -6.02 -5.07 6.24
CA SER A 110 -6.63 -6.37 5.96
C SER A 110 -5.75 -7.55 6.37
N MET A 111 -4.43 -7.38 6.39
CA MET A 111 -3.47 -8.40 6.84
C MET A 111 -3.74 -8.84 8.29
N THR A 112 -4.08 -7.91 9.15
CA THR A 112 -4.31 -8.16 10.58
C THR A 112 -5.77 -8.45 10.91
N GLU A 113 -6.70 -7.82 10.19
CA GLU A 113 -8.13 -7.91 10.50
C GLU A 113 -8.78 -9.16 9.91
N VAL A 114 -8.59 -9.43 8.62
CA VAL A 114 -9.39 -10.40 7.85
C VAL A 114 -8.56 -11.59 7.37
N ALA A 115 -7.35 -11.36 6.86
CA ALA A 115 -6.51 -12.39 6.25
C ALA A 115 -6.19 -13.60 7.15
N PRO A 116 -6.14 -13.50 8.50
CA PRO A 116 -5.95 -14.68 9.34
C PRO A 116 -7.08 -15.71 9.24
N ARG A 117 -8.29 -15.28 8.85
CA ARG A 117 -9.50 -16.12 8.83
C ARG A 117 -10.10 -16.28 7.43
N ASP A 118 -9.60 -15.56 6.42
CA ASP A 118 -10.11 -15.60 5.05
C ASP A 118 -8.97 -15.85 4.05
N GLU A 119 -9.02 -17.02 3.39
CA GLU A 119 -7.97 -17.46 2.46
C GLU A 119 -7.83 -16.58 1.22
N GLU A 120 -8.95 -16.10 0.66
CA GLU A 120 -8.90 -15.24 -0.53
C GLU A 120 -8.36 -13.84 -0.22
N VAL A 121 -8.66 -13.31 0.98
CA VAL A 121 -8.06 -12.06 1.47
C VAL A 121 -6.57 -12.26 1.73
N ARG A 122 -6.21 -13.39 2.35
CA ARG A 122 -4.80 -13.76 2.61
C ARG A 122 -4.00 -13.86 1.31
N ALA A 123 -4.58 -14.49 0.28
CA ALA A 123 -3.92 -14.62 -1.03
C ALA A 123 -3.64 -13.24 -1.65
N ARG A 124 -4.60 -12.29 -1.61
CA ARG A 124 -4.44 -10.93 -2.14
C ARG A 124 -3.39 -10.13 -1.38
N VAL A 125 -3.41 -10.22 -0.05
CA VAL A 125 -2.41 -9.56 0.82
C VAL A 125 -1.01 -10.11 0.55
N ARG A 126 -0.87 -11.44 0.42
CA ARG A 126 0.43 -12.05 0.06
C ARG A 126 0.91 -11.60 -1.31
N ALA A 127 0.03 -11.61 -2.31
CA ALA A 127 0.36 -11.14 -3.65
C ALA A 127 0.85 -9.68 -3.64
N HIS A 128 0.23 -8.83 -2.82
CA HIS A 128 0.66 -7.44 -2.62
C HIS A 128 2.06 -7.33 -2.00
N VAL A 129 2.32 -8.05 -0.91
CA VAL A 129 3.65 -8.06 -0.25
C VAL A 129 4.73 -8.63 -1.18
N ASP A 130 4.41 -9.71 -1.93
CA ASP A 130 5.31 -10.31 -2.90
C ASP A 130 5.60 -9.37 -4.08
N ARG A 131 4.62 -8.59 -4.53
CA ARG A 131 4.83 -7.52 -5.53
C ARG A 131 5.83 -6.49 -5.01
N GLN A 132 5.66 -6.00 -3.80
CA GLN A 132 6.58 -5.04 -3.18
C GLN A 132 7.99 -5.65 -3.05
N ARG A 133 8.10 -6.88 -2.56
CA ARG A 133 9.39 -7.57 -2.46
C ARG A 133 10.11 -7.66 -3.81
N ARG A 134 9.40 -8.03 -4.88
CA ARG A 134 9.98 -8.09 -6.24
C ARG A 134 10.45 -6.72 -6.74
N GLY A 135 9.65 -5.67 -6.58
CA GLY A 135 10.02 -4.32 -6.98
C GLY A 135 11.23 -3.79 -6.22
N PHE A 136 11.25 -3.94 -4.89
CA PHE A 136 12.40 -3.57 -4.07
C PHE A 136 13.65 -4.35 -4.45
N ARG A 137 13.51 -5.66 -4.68
CA ARG A 137 14.62 -6.50 -5.13
C ARG A 137 15.23 -5.97 -6.43
N GLN A 138 14.41 -5.66 -7.42
CA GLN A 138 14.90 -5.15 -8.70
C GLN A 138 15.59 -3.80 -8.54
N ALA A 139 15.02 -2.88 -7.77
CA ALA A 139 15.62 -1.58 -7.49
C ALA A 139 16.98 -1.71 -6.77
N LEU A 140 17.11 -2.66 -5.85
CA LEU A 140 18.38 -2.96 -5.16
C LEU A 140 19.42 -3.60 -6.11
N VAL A 141 19.00 -4.50 -7.00
CA VAL A 141 19.89 -5.06 -8.05
C VAL A 141 20.43 -3.96 -8.95
N ASN A 142 19.57 -3.05 -9.41
CA ASN A 142 19.98 -1.91 -10.22
C ASN A 142 20.93 -0.97 -9.45
N SER A 143 20.66 -0.73 -8.16
CA SER A 143 21.53 0.08 -7.30
C SER A 143 22.92 -0.55 -7.13
N ARG A 144 22.98 -1.87 -7.03
CA ARG A 144 24.26 -2.60 -6.97
C ARG A 144 25.05 -2.46 -8.27
N ALA A 145 24.40 -2.65 -9.41
CA ALA A 145 25.02 -2.48 -10.72
C ALA A 145 25.54 -1.05 -10.93
N ALA A 146 24.86 -0.05 -10.38
CA ALA A 146 25.27 1.35 -10.41
C ALA A 146 26.33 1.72 -9.34
N GLY A 147 26.80 0.77 -8.50
CA GLY A 147 27.78 1.02 -7.44
C GLY A 147 27.24 1.88 -6.28
N ARG A 148 25.91 1.95 -6.11
CA ARG A 148 25.22 2.79 -5.12
C ARG A 148 24.76 2.02 -3.89
N LEU A 149 24.82 0.67 -3.94
CA LEU A 149 24.47 -0.21 -2.84
C LEU A 149 25.72 -0.63 -2.07
N ALA A 150 25.66 -0.65 -0.74
CA ALA A 150 26.77 -1.12 0.08
C ALA A 150 27.12 -2.58 -0.24
N PRO A 151 28.42 -2.95 -0.33
CA PRO A 151 28.85 -4.28 -0.80
C PRO A 151 28.33 -5.44 0.05
N TYR A 152 28.14 -5.20 1.34
CA TYR A 152 27.71 -6.20 2.33
C TYR A 152 26.18 -6.45 2.32
N VAL A 153 25.37 -5.66 1.58
CA VAL A 153 23.91 -5.82 1.58
C VAL A 153 23.53 -7.08 0.82
N ASP A 154 22.85 -8.00 1.48
CA ASP A 154 22.15 -9.08 0.80
C ASP A 154 20.85 -8.51 0.19
N VAL A 155 20.75 -8.56 -1.14
CA VAL A 155 19.61 -7.98 -1.88
C VAL A 155 18.28 -8.65 -1.55
N ASP A 156 18.29 -9.99 -1.41
CA ASP A 156 17.05 -10.72 -1.16
C ASP A 156 16.54 -10.50 0.27
N ALA A 157 17.46 -10.50 1.25
CA ALA A 157 17.13 -10.18 2.64
C ALA A 157 16.69 -8.71 2.79
N ALA A 158 17.37 -7.76 2.15
CA ALA A 158 17.02 -6.34 2.18
C ALA A 158 15.64 -6.09 1.51
N ALA A 159 15.36 -6.73 0.38
CA ALA A 159 14.05 -6.62 -0.28
C ALA A 159 12.92 -7.18 0.58
N HIS A 160 13.16 -8.28 1.29
CA HIS A 160 12.19 -8.83 2.22
C HIS A 160 11.97 -7.90 3.42
N LEU A 161 13.05 -7.39 4.00
CA LEU A 161 12.98 -6.41 5.09
C LEU A 161 12.17 -5.17 4.67
N LEU A 162 12.43 -4.58 3.51
CA LEU A 162 11.72 -3.43 2.99
C LEU A 162 10.21 -3.72 2.82
N ALA A 163 9.85 -4.88 2.27
CA ALA A 163 8.46 -5.25 2.09
C ALA A 163 7.71 -5.41 3.43
N VAL A 164 8.34 -6.02 4.44
CA VAL A 164 7.76 -6.16 5.79
C VAL A 164 7.74 -4.82 6.52
N ALA A 165 8.81 -4.02 6.43
CA ALA A 165 8.89 -2.70 7.03
C ALA A 165 7.82 -1.75 6.47
N THR A 166 7.46 -1.87 5.18
CA THR A 166 6.35 -1.10 4.58
C THR A 166 5.02 -1.40 5.28
N GLN A 167 4.77 -2.63 5.71
CA GLN A 167 3.54 -2.97 6.46
C GLN A 167 3.57 -2.34 7.86
N GLY A 168 4.72 -2.37 8.53
CA GLY A 168 4.93 -1.69 9.81
C GLY A 168 4.77 -0.18 9.71
N PHE A 169 5.36 0.45 8.68
CA PHE A 169 5.19 1.86 8.36
C PHE A 169 3.71 2.23 8.19
N ALA A 170 2.96 1.46 7.39
CA ALA A 170 1.54 1.70 7.16
C ALA A 170 0.70 1.53 8.43
N ALA A 171 1.02 0.55 9.27
CA ALA A 171 0.33 0.36 10.55
C ALA A 171 0.66 1.50 11.54
N TYR A 172 1.93 1.89 11.65
CA TYR A 172 2.36 2.96 12.53
C TYR A 172 1.80 4.33 12.14
N SER A 173 1.65 4.61 10.84
CA SER A 173 1.07 5.86 10.36
C SER A 173 -0.40 6.08 10.82
N ARG A 174 -1.07 5.04 11.32
CA ARG A 174 -2.43 5.13 11.88
C ARG A 174 -2.48 5.72 13.30
N ILE A 175 -1.35 5.81 13.97
CA ILE A 175 -1.23 6.38 15.32
C ILE A 175 -0.21 7.52 15.37
N CYS A 176 0.63 7.67 14.35
CA CYS A 176 1.65 8.70 14.27
C CYS A 176 1.01 10.06 13.96
N THR A 177 1.37 11.08 14.72
CA THR A 177 0.90 12.45 14.54
C THR A 177 1.97 13.41 14.03
N ASP A 178 3.22 12.94 13.92
CA ASP A 178 4.37 13.73 13.46
C ASP A 178 5.06 13.08 12.25
N ALA A 179 5.02 13.77 11.11
CA ALA A 179 5.70 13.33 9.89
C ALA A 179 7.23 13.19 10.06
N THR A 180 7.83 13.87 11.02
CA THR A 180 9.27 13.78 11.29
C THR A 180 9.64 12.38 11.79
N GLU A 181 8.80 11.75 12.61
CA GLU A 181 9.00 10.37 13.05
C GLU A 181 8.97 9.39 11.87
N LEU A 182 8.03 9.59 10.93
CA LEU A 182 7.92 8.74 9.74
C LEU A 182 9.16 8.90 8.84
N ARG A 183 9.68 10.12 8.66
CA ARG A 183 10.93 10.36 7.93
C ARG A 183 12.12 9.74 8.62
N GLY A 184 12.24 9.92 9.94
CA GLY A 184 13.29 9.28 10.75
C GLY A 184 13.31 7.76 10.63
N PHE A 185 12.13 7.12 10.58
CA PHE A 185 12.02 5.68 10.29
C PHE A 185 12.58 5.34 8.91
N VAL A 186 12.17 6.08 7.86
CA VAL A 186 12.63 5.85 6.49
C VAL A 186 14.15 6.04 6.36
N ASP A 187 14.70 7.08 6.96
CA ASP A 187 16.14 7.34 6.99
C ASP A 187 16.90 6.19 7.65
N SER A 188 16.43 5.74 8.81
CA SER A 188 17.04 4.60 9.53
C SER A 188 16.95 3.30 8.74
N LEU A 189 15.84 3.08 8.01
CA LEU A 189 15.62 1.89 7.20
C LEU A 189 16.57 1.86 5.98
N LEU A 190 16.79 3.01 5.34
CA LEU A 190 17.54 3.08 4.08
C LEU A 190 19.04 3.38 4.27
N ALA A 191 19.45 3.99 5.38
CA ALA A 191 20.85 4.34 5.64
C ALA A 191 21.83 3.16 5.47
N PRO A 192 21.54 1.94 5.98
CA PRO A 192 22.45 0.80 5.83
C PRO A 192 22.60 0.29 4.39
N LEU A 193 21.70 0.67 3.49
CA LEU A 193 21.70 0.21 2.10
C LEU A 193 22.67 1.00 1.22
N SER A 194 22.98 2.25 1.58
CA SER A 194 23.80 3.14 0.76
C SER A 194 25.27 2.76 0.83
N ALA A 195 25.96 2.75 -0.32
CA ALA A 195 27.39 2.66 -0.36
C ALA A 195 28.03 3.89 0.33
N PRO A 196 29.09 3.74 1.12
CA PRO A 196 29.83 4.88 1.64
C PRO A 196 30.35 5.73 0.46
N PRO A 197 30.42 7.07 0.63
CA PRO A 197 30.98 7.93 -0.41
C PRO A 197 32.38 7.42 -0.79
N ARG A 198 32.66 7.33 -2.08
CA ARG A 198 34.00 6.99 -2.56
C ARG A 198 34.97 8.03 -1.98
N ARG A 199 35.94 7.60 -1.20
CA ARG A 199 37.08 8.47 -0.87
C ARG A 199 37.75 8.83 -2.18
N GLU A 200 37.76 10.10 -2.55
CA GLU A 200 38.62 10.59 -3.60
C GLU A 200 40.05 10.30 -3.13
N GLU A 201 40.71 9.35 -3.78
CA GLU A 201 42.15 9.18 -3.60
C GLU A 201 42.81 10.46 -4.11
N THR A 202 43.15 11.34 -3.20
CA THR A 202 43.99 12.52 -3.49
C THR A 202 45.33 12.00 -3.97
N ARG A 203 45.61 12.13 -5.27
CA ARG A 203 46.93 11.94 -5.85
C ARG A 203 47.84 13.10 -5.49
#